data_b8b17f5dffb829c6756caf5042c04a75
#
_entry.id   b8b17f5dffb829c6756caf5042c04a75
#
_cell.length_a   1.000
_cell.length_b   1.000
_cell.length_c   1.000
_cell.angle_alpha   90.00
_cell.angle_beta   90.00
_cell.angle_gamma   90.00
#
_symmetry.space_group_name_H-M   'P 1'
#
loop_
_entity.id
_entity.type
_entity.pdbx_description
1 polymer ?
#
loop_
_entity_poly.entity_id
_entity_poly.type
_entity_poly.pdbx_seq_one_letter_code
_entity_poly.pdbx_strand_id
1 'polypeptide(L)'
;SAARVVSFVRNNDFHDAFFLKALSQRRADGSALLGASYKFAVLDPNGVRRAQQVAQQAQTVYGALPTPYAFFGLGRTNNYVESLFVGSTLRRAPAPLVLEGVVPNSEVRVYPNGADTWRRELFLHPADWIPYVTLALGTLLALLAAIIYMLDRHEKHEDERERRRAVHAINFDAL
;
A
#
# COMPACT_ATOMS: atom_id res chain seq x y z
N SER A 1 -23.69 28.97 -27.67
CA SER A 1 -23.53 27.71 -26.95
C SER A 1 -22.23 27.78 -26.20
N ALA A 2 -22.32 27.96 -24.88
CA ALA A 2 -21.13 27.92 -24.03
C ALA A 2 -20.56 26.50 -24.03
N ALA A 3 -19.35 26.33 -24.54
CA ALA A 3 -18.64 25.06 -24.47
C ALA A 3 -18.48 24.69 -23.00
N ARG A 4 -19.05 23.57 -22.58
CA ARG A 4 -18.83 23.03 -21.22
C ARG A 4 -17.42 22.52 -21.16
N VAL A 5 -16.55 23.28 -20.52
CA VAL A 5 -15.15 22.88 -20.27
C VAL A 5 -15.12 21.98 -19.04
N VAL A 6 -14.58 20.78 -19.20
CA VAL A 6 -14.30 19.90 -18.09
C VAL A 6 -13.03 20.42 -17.40
N SER A 7 -13.13 20.75 -16.11
CA SER A 7 -12.00 21.19 -15.32
C SER A 7 -11.63 20.11 -14.31
N PHE A 8 -10.33 19.89 -14.14
CA PHE A 8 -9.77 18.99 -13.13
C PHE A 8 -9.12 19.83 -12.03
N VAL A 9 -9.50 19.58 -10.83
CA VAL A 9 -8.88 20.21 -9.67
C VAL A 9 -8.02 19.18 -8.96
N ARG A 10 -6.70 19.42 -8.93
CA ARG A 10 -5.78 18.61 -8.15
C ARG A 10 -5.63 19.22 -6.78
N ASN A 11 -5.90 18.45 -5.75
CA ASN A 11 -5.60 18.87 -4.39
C ASN A 11 -4.09 18.68 -4.14
N ASN A 12 -3.38 19.79 -3.92
CA ASN A 12 -1.96 19.81 -3.57
C ASN A 12 -1.80 19.99 -2.05
N ASP A 13 -2.53 19.23 -1.27
CA ASP A 13 -2.37 19.25 0.18
C ASP A 13 -1.01 18.64 0.54
N PHE A 14 -0.14 19.46 1.15
CA PHE A 14 1.20 19.06 1.60
C PHE A 14 1.18 18.43 2.99
N HIS A 15 0.02 18.28 3.60
CA HIS A 15 -0.10 17.66 4.90
C HIS A 15 -0.12 16.13 4.75
N ASP A 16 0.72 15.46 5.52
CA ASP A 16 0.74 13.99 5.64
C ASP A 16 -0.54 13.52 6.35
N ALA A 17 -1.62 13.48 5.61
CA ALA A 17 -2.90 13.00 6.09
C ALA A 17 -3.21 11.63 5.49
N PHE A 18 -3.67 10.74 6.35
CA PHE A 18 -4.05 9.39 5.97
C PHE A 18 -5.55 9.29 5.69
N PHE A 19 -5.91 8.37 4.82
CA PHE A 19 -7.29 8.11 4.46
C PHE A 19 -7.59 6.61 4.45
N LEU A 20 -8.88 6.31 4.45
CA LEU A 20 -9.41 4.97 4.18
C LEU A 20 -10.59 5.11 3.25
N LYS A 21 -10.62 4.32 2.18
CA LYS A 21 -11.78 4.16 1.30
C LYS A 21 -12.41 2.80 1.55
N ALA A 22 -13.73 2.77 1.61
CA ALA A 22 -14.47 1.51 1.71
C ALA A 22 -15.57 1.47 0.65
N LEU A 23 -15.74 0.32 0.01
CA LEU A 23 -16.74 0.11 -1.02
C LEU A 23 -17.33 -1.30 -0.89
N SER A 24 -18.63 -1.37 -0.77
CA SER A 24 -19.36 -2.63 -0.87
C SER A 24 -20.00 -2.77 -2.23
N GLN A 25 -19.73 -3.89 -2.90
CA GLN A 25 -20.23 -4.16 -4.25
C GLN A 25 -20.87 -5.53 -4.31
N ARG A 26 -21.81 -5.68 -5.22
CA ARG A 26 -22.37 -6.97 -5.59
C ARG A 26 -21.40 -7.66 -6.55
N ARG A 27 -21.09 -8.93 -6.29
CA ARG A 27 -20.10 -9.66 -7.08
C ARG A 27 -20.59 -9.97 -8.52
N ALA A 28 -21.88 -10.11 -8.71
CA ALA A 28 -22.42 -10.55 -9.99
C ALA A 28 -22.27 -9.51 -11.11
N ASP A 29 -22.42 -8.24 -10.79
CA ASP A 29 -22.46 -7.14 -11.72
C ASP A 29 -21.53 -5.97 -11.35
N GLY A 30 -20.79 -6.09 -10.25
CA GLY A 30 -19.93 -5.01 -9.76
C GLY A 30 -20.69 -3.79 -9.26
N SER A 31 -22.02 -3.83 -9.20
CA SER A 31 -22.82 -2.70 -8.74
C SER A 31 -22.60 -2.41 -7.26
N ALA A 32 -22.57 -1.13 -6.92
CA ALA A 32 -22.44 -0.70 -5.55
C ALA A 32 -23.66 -1.09 -4.70
N LEU A 33 -23.42 -1.60 -3.48
CA LEU A 33 -24.48 -1.89 -2.52
C LEU A 33 -24.91 -0.61 -1.83
N LEU A 34 -26.07 -0.11 -2.20
CA LEU A 34 -26.63 1.09 -1.60
C LEU A 34 -27.00 0.84 -0.14
N GLY A 35 -26.67 1.81 0.72
CA GLY A 35 -26.98 1.75 2.13
C GLY A 35 -26.08 0.83 2.97
N ALA A 36 -25.05 0.22 2.37
CA ALA A 36 -24.01 -0.43 3.18
C ALA A 36 -23.42 0.59 4.16
N SER A 37 -23.22 0.18 5.40
CA SER A 37 -22.75 1.06 6.46
C SER A 37 -21.37 0.64 6.94
N TYR A 38 -20.55 1.64 7.23
CA TYR A 38 -19.19 1.45 7.72
C TYR A 38 -19.02 2.22 9.02
N LYS A 39 -18.40 1.59 9.99
CA LYS A 39 -17.94 2.24 11.21
C LYS A 39 -16.48 1.86 11.40
N PHE A 40 -15.62 2.84 11.56
CA PHE A 40 -14.24 2.58 11.91
C PHE A 40 -13.88 3.15 13.27
N ALA A 41 -12.93 2.54 13.93
CA ALA A 41 -12.30 3.04 15.13
C ALA A 41 -10.79 3.12 14.93
N VAL A 42 -10.22 4.24 15.35
CA VAL A 42 -8.78 4.52 15.27
C VAL A 42 -8.31 5.17 16.56
N LEU A 43 -7.08 4.88 16.94
CA LEU A 43 -6.43 5.53 18.06
C LEU A 43 -5.68 6.76 17.54
N ASP A 44 -6.04 7.94 18.04
CA ASP A 44 -5.35 9.19 17.74
C ASP A 44 -3.92 9.16 18.35
N PRO A 45 -2.95 9.92 17.82
CA PRO A 45 -1.62 10.08 18.42
C PRO A 45 -1.62 10.46 19.89
N ASN A 46 -2.67 11.08 20.37
CA ASN A 46 -2.87 11.42 21.77
C ASN A 46 -3.45 10.28 22.65
N GLY A 47 -3.60 9.08 22.09
CA GLY A 47 -4.20 7.94 22.79
C GLY A 47 -5.74 8.00 22.92
N VAL A 48 -6.39 8.93 22.26
CA VAL A 48 -7.85 9.05 22.27
C VAL A 48 -8.45 8.21 21.15
N ARG A 49 -9.37 7.31 21.50
CA ARG A 49 -10.09 6.50 20.54
C ARG A 49 -11.17 7.32 19.84
N ARG A 50 -11.06 7.41 18.52
CA ARG A 50 -12.04 8.07 17.65
C ARG A 50 -12.79 7.05 16.81
N ALA A 51 -14.07 7.29 16.61
CA ALA A 51 -14.90 6.46 15.75
C ALA A 51 -15.74 7.36 14.83
N GLN A 52 -15.90 6.93 13.58
CA GLN A 52 -16.81 7.57 12.62
C GLN A 52 -17.66 6.51 11.95
N GLN A 53 -18.84 6.90 11.52
CA GLN A 53 -19.76 6.03 10.81
C GLN A 53 -20.28 6.76 9.56
N VAL A 54 -20.27 6.05 8.43
CA VAL A 54 -20.75 6.55 7.15
C VAL A 54 -21.56 5.47 6.46
N ALA A 55 -22.62 5.84 5.78
CA ALA A 55 -23.36 4.95 4.89
C ALA A 55 -22.92 5.18 3.44
N GLN A 56 -22.81 4.10 2.67
CA GLN A 56 -22.57 4.16 1.25
C GLN A 56 -23.82 4.68 0.54
N GLN A 57 -23.72 5.86 -0.04
CA GLN A 57 -24.83 6.51 -0.72
C GLN A 57 -24.87 6.17 -2.20
N ALA A 58 -26.07 6.30 -2.80
CA ALA A 58 -26.21 6.24 -4.24
C ALA A 58 -25.60 7.49 -4.89
N GLN A 59 -25.20 7.34 -6.14
CA GLN A 59 -24.91 8.47 -7.01
C GLN A 59 -26.23 9.16 -7.35
N THR A 60 -26.51 10.27 -6.68
CA THR A 60 -27.79 10.97 -6.78
C THR A 60 -27.75 12.18 -7.73
N VAL A 61 -26.55 12.60 -8.13
CA VAL A 61 -26.36 13.74 -9.01
C VAL A 61 -26.37 13.29 -10.45
N TYR A 62 -27.14 13.99 -11.31
CA TYR A 62 -27.13 13.73 -12.73
C TYR A 62 -25.74 13.90 -13.35
N GLY A 63 -25.26 12.85 -14.03
CA GLY A 63 -23.92 12.81 -14.59
C GLY A 63 -22.80 12.55 -13.60
N ALA A 64 -23.11 12.12 -12.37
CA ALA A 64 -22.08 11.72 -11.42
C ALA A 64 -21.33 10.46 -11.90
N LEU A 65 -20.05 10.62 -12.17
CA LEU A 65 -19.18 9.54 -12.63
C LEU A 65 -18.40 8.83 -11.50
N PRO A 66 -18.10 9.48 -10.34
CA PRO A 66 -17.29 8.84 -9.30
C PRO A 66 -18.00 7.66 -8.66
N THR A 67 -17.25 6.63 -8.38
CA THR A 67 -17.73 5.47 -7.62
C THR A 67 -18.16 5.90 -6.21
N PRO A 68 -19.26 5.39 -5.67
CA PRO A 68 -19.81 5.82 -4.38
C PRO A 68 -19.03 5.21 -3.19
N TYR A 69 -17.78 5.56 -3.06
CA TYR A 69 -16.97 5.17 -1.90
C TYR A 69 -17.47 5.82 -0.61
N ALA A 70 -17.42 5.07 0.48
CA ALA A 70 -17.32 5.66 1.80
C ALA A 70 -15.88 6.11 2.02
N PHE A 71 -15.66 7.40 2.23
CA PHE A 71 -14.33 7.99 2.38
C PHE A 71 -14.14 8.50 3.80
N PHE A 72 -13.05 8.08 4.43
CA PHE A 72 -12.71 8.46 5.80
C PHE A 72 -11.37 9.17 5.83
N GLY A 73 -11.33 10.36 6.41
CA GLY A 73 -10.09 11.04 6.77
C GLY A 73 -9.61 10.53 8.12
N LEU A 74 -8.41 9.98 8.17
CA LEU A 74 -7.80 9.47 9.40
C LEU A 74 -6.91 10.51 10.09
N GLY A 75 -6.71 11.67 9.45
CA GLY A 75 -5.79 12.70 9.93
C GLY A 75 -4.34 12.27 9.84
N ARG A 76 -3.51 12.69 10.79
CA ARG A 76 -2.07 12.39 10.84
C ARG A 76 -1.73 11.12 11.59
N THR A 77 -2.70 10.28 11.92
CA THR A 77 -2.41 9.02 12.58
C THR A 77 -1.82 8.02 11.59
N ASN A 78 -0.66 7.48 11.90
CA ASN A 78 -0.03 6.39 11.16
C ASN A 78 -0.35 5.01 11.75
N ASN A 79 -1.20 4.98 12.77
CA ASN A 79 -1.66 3.74 13.38
C ASN A 79 -2.61 3.00 12.44
N TYR A 80 -2.64 1.68 12.56
CA TYR A 80 -3.65 0.87 11.91
C TYR A 80 -5.05 1.28 12.38
N VAL A 81 -6.03 1.19 11.48
CA VAL A 81 -7.43 1.24 11.87
C VAL A 81 -7.72 -0.01 12.69
N GLU A 82 -8.03 0.17 13.99
CA GLU A 82 -8.21 -0.95 14.91
C GLU A 82 -9.31 -1.89 14.44
N SER A 83 -10.44 -1.30 14.04
CA SER A 83 -11.59 -2.06 13.58
C SER A 83 -12.37 -1.29 12.52
N LEU A 84 -12.70 -1.97 11.44
CA LEU A 84 -13.64 -1.51 10.42
C LEU A 84 -14.83 -2.47 10.40
N PHE A 85 -15.98 -1.99 10.84
CA PHE A 85 -17.25 -2.71 10.78
C PHE A 85 -17.93 -2.42 9.46
N VAL A 86 -18.40 -3.44 8.78
CA VAL A 86 -19.15 -3.35 7.53
C VAL A 86 -20.50 -4.01 7.70
N GLY A 87 -21.55 -3.23 7.54
CA GLY A 87 -22.93 -3.69 7.54
C GLY A 87 -23.53 -3.66 6.14
N SER A 88 -24.46 -4.54 5.86
CA SER A 88 -25.19 -4.60 4.60
C SER A 88 -26.69 -4.44 4.82
N THR A 89 -27.35 -3.81 3.86
CA THR A 89 -28.81 -3.65 3.83
C THR A 89 -29.51 -4.77 3.07
N LEU A 90 -28.79 -5.73 2.52
CA LEU A 90 -29.40 -6.85 1.82
C LEU A 90 -30.18 -7.76 2.78
N ARG A 91 -31.39 -8.16 2.36
CA ARG A 91 -32.28 -9.00 3.18
C ARG A 91 -31.70 -10.35 3.59
N ARG A 92 -30.75 -10.88 2.81
CA ARG A 92 -30.00 -12.12 3.06
C ARG A 92 -28.50 -11.82 3.07
N ALA A 93 -28.12 -10.77 3.79
CA ALA A 93 -26.70 -10.46 3.94
C ALA A 93 -26.08 -11.38 5.01
N PRO A 94 -24.80 -11.70 4.87
CA PRO A 94 -24.06 -12.32 5.97
C PRO A 94 -24.03 -11.39 7.19
N ALA A 95 -23.68 -11.94 8.34
CA ALA A 95 -23.48 -11.17 9.57
C ALA A 95 -22.52 -9.98 9.31
N PRO A 96 -22.62 -8.90 10.09
CA PRO A 96 -21.71 -7.76 9.93
C PRO A 96 -20.25 -8.21 9.95
N LEU A 97 -19.48 -7.73 8.97
CA LEU A 97 -18.06 -8.03 8.87
C LEU A 97 -17.27 -7.10 9.78
N VAL A 98 -16.36 -7.65 10.56
CA VAL A 98 -15.36 -6.88 11.31
C VAL A 98 -13.99 -7.17 10.73
N LEU A 99 -13.32 -6.12 10.29
CA LEU A 99 -11.94 -6.16 9.80
C LEU A 99 -11.06 -5.49 10.85
N GLU A 100 -10.05 -6.18 11.32
CA GLU A 100 -9.09 -5.67 12.29
C GLU A 100 -7.76 -5.35 11.60
N GLY A 101 -7.07 -4.32 12.08
CA GLY A 101 -5.73 -3.98 11.62
C GLY A 101 -5.68 -3.48 10.17
N VAL A 102 -6.65 -2.69 9.73
CA VAL A 102 -6.68 -2.17 8.35
C VAL A 102 -5.62 -1.09 8.19
N VAL A 103 -4.82 -1.22 7.14
CA VAL A 103 -3.72 -0.29 6.83
C VAL A 103 -4.28 1.04 6.32
N PRO A 104 -3.80 2.19 6.84
CA PRO A 104 -4.11 3.50 6.26
C PRO A 104 -3.69 3.63 4.79
N ASN A 105 -4.22 4.62 4.09
CA ASN A 105 -4.01 4.85 2.65
C ASN A 105 -4.35 3.62 1.80
N SER A 106 -5.45 2.97 2.15
CA SER A 106 -5.94 1.80 1.44
C SER A 106 -7.39 1.96 1.00
N GLU A 107 -7.76 1.13 0.05
CA GLU A 107 -9.14 0.93 -0.40
C GLU A 107 -9.57 -0.50 -0.07
N VAL A 108 -10.61 -0.62 0.73
CA VAL A 108 -11.22 -1.91 1.11
C VAL A 108 -12.45 -2.14 0.25
N ARG A 109 -12.44 -3.17 -0.54
CA ARG A 109 -13.62 -3.64 -1.29
C ARG A 109 -14.18 -4.89 -0.64
N VAL A 110 -15.46 -4.90 -0.43
CA VAL A 110 -16.16 -6.00 0.26
C VAL A 110 -17.30 -6.48 -0.62
N TYR A 111 -17.39 -7.79 -0.74
CA TYR A 111 -18.42 -8.46 -1.54
C TYR A 111 -19.14 -9.47 -0.67
N PRO A 112 -20.47 -9.38 -0.51
CA PRO A 112 -21.22 -10.46 0.11
C PRO A 112 -21.17 -11.69 -0.80
N ASN A 113 -20.75 -12.81 -0.25
CA ASN A 113 -20.64 -14.07 -0.97
C ASN A 113 -21.64 -15.06 -0.39
N GLY A 114 -22.87 -15.06 -0.92
CA GLY A 114 -23.97 -15.83 -0.38
C GLY A 114 -24.54 -15.22 0.90
N ALA A 115 -25.08 -16.08 1.77
CA ALA A 115 -25.74 -15.66 3.00
C ALA A 115 -24.80 -15.59 4.22
N ASP A 116 -23.64 -16.25 4.15
CA ASP A 116 -22.85 -16.53 5.35
C ASP A 116 -21.44 -15.93 5.34
N THR A 117 -20.93 -15.51 4.19
CA THR A 117 -19.53 -15.09 4.07
C THR A 117 -19.35 -13.77 3.32
N TRP A 118 -18.26 -13.10 3.64
CA TRP A 118 -17.77 -11.92 2.94
C TRP A 118 -16.47 -12.24 2.24
N ARG A 119 -16.33 -11.82 0.99
CA ARG A 119 -15.05 -11.69 0.31
C ARG A 119 -14.55 -10.29 0.48
N ARG A 120 -13.27 -10.15 0.79
CA ARG A 120 -12.60 -8.86 0.98
C ARG A 120 -11.40 -8.74 0.03
N GLU A 121 -11.20 -7.56 -0.47
CA GLU A 121 -10.04 -7.21 -1.27
C GLU A 121 -9.47 -5.89 -0.73
N LEU A 122 -8.16 -5.83 -0.57
CA LEU A 122 -7.46 -4.65 -0.06
C LEU A 122 -6.52 -4.14 -1.14
N PHE A 123 -6.70 -2.89 -1.54
CA PHE A 123 -5.84 -2.20 -2.47
C PHE A 123 -5.04 -1.14 -1.71
N LEU A 124 -3.74 -1.27 -1.72
CA LEU A 124 -2.83 -0.32 -1.10
C LEU A 124 -2.47 0.77 -2.10
N HIS A 125 -2.40 2.01 -1.63
CA HIS A 125 -1.88 3.13 -2.37
C HIS A 125 -0.54 3.52 -1.76
N PRO A 126 0.56 2.90 -2.20
CA PRO A 126 1.88 3.25 -1.71
C PRO A 126 2.21 4.71 -2.06
N ALA A 127 2.98 5.38 -1.21
CA ALA A 127 3.43 6.73 -1.50
C ALA A 127 4.31 6.77 -2.76
N ASP A 128 4.17 7.81 -3.56
CA ASP A 128 4.82 7.97 -4.87
C ASP A 128 6.37 7.92 -4.80
N TRP A 129 6.95 8.18 -3.64
CA TRP A 129 8.39 8.17 -3.41
C TRP A 129 8.99 6.78 -3.17
N ILE A 130 8.16 5.77 -2.83
CA ILE A 130 8.62 4.39 -2.55
C ILE A 130 9.43 3.79 -3.71
N PRO A 131 9.00 3.87 -4.99
CA PRO A 131 9.80 3.33 -6.11
C PRO A 131 11.15 4.02 -6.26
N TYR A 132 11.25 5.32 -5.94
CA TYR A 132 12.52 6.03 -6.01
C TYR A 132 13.50 5.58 -4.92
N VAL A 133 13.01 5.35 -3.71
CA VAL A 133 13.84 4.84 -2.60
C VAL A 133 14.29 3.40 -2.85
N THR A 134 13.41 2.55 -3.37
CA THR A 134 13.78 1.17 -3.73
C THR A 134 14.83 1.13 -4.84
N LEU A 135 14.73 2.02 -5.82
CA LEU A 135 15.72 2.15 -6.88
C LEU A 135 17.05 2.66 -6.33
N ALA A 136 17.05 3.69 -5.48
CA ALA A 136 18.25 4.22 -4.85
C ALA A 136 18.96 3.16 -3.98
N LEU A 137 18.20 2.39 -3.19
CA LEU A 137 18.74 1.30 -2.40
C LEU A 137 19.32 0.19 -3.27
N GLY A 138 18.62 -0.18 -4.34
CA GLY A 138 19.09 -1.19 -5.30
C GLY A 138 20.40 -0.77 -5.99
N THR A 139 20.53 0.48 -6.40
CA THR A 139 21.77 1.01 -6.99
C THR A 139 22.93 1.02 -6.00
N LEU A 140 22.67 1.40 -4.75
CA LEU A 140 23.66 1.36 -3.68
C LEU A 140 24.19 -0.07 -3.44
N LEU A 141 23.28 -1.03 -3.33
CA LEU A 141 23.66 -2.44 -3.16
C LEU A 141 24.46 -2.98 -4.35
N ALA A 142 24.08 -2.61 -5.57
CA ALA A 142 24.81 -2.99 -6.77
C ALA A 142 26.23 -2.41 -6.81
N LEU A 143 26.40 -1.16 -6.40
CA LEU A 143 27.72 -0.51 -6.26
C LEU A 143 28.58 -1.22 -5.21
N LEU A 144 28.03 -1.52 -4.05
CA LEU A 144 28.73 -2.27 -3.01
C LEU A 144 29.17 -3.66 -3.49
N ALA A 145 28.30 -4.38 -4.17
CA ALA A 145 28.63 -5.68 -4.76
C ALA A 145 29.74 -5.57 -5.81
N ALA A 146 29.73 -4.53 -6.65
CA ALA A 146 30.77 -4.26 -7.63
C ALA A 146 32.12 -3.95 -6.97
N ILE A 147 32.13 -3.17 -5.91
CA ILE A 147 33.35 -2.87 -5.14
C ILE A 147 33.92 -4.14 -4.52
N ILE A 148 33.07 -4.95 -3.86
CA ILE A 148 33.49 -6.21 -3.25
C ILE A 148 34.08 -7.14 -4.32
N TYR A 149 33.42 -7.25 -5.47
CA TYR A 149 33.91 -8.08 -6.58
C TYR A 149 35.26 -7.58 -7.12
N MET A 150 35.44 -6.26 -7.25
CA MET A 150 36.72 -5.69 -7.69
C MET A 150 37.86 -5.96 -6.69
N LEU A 151 37.58 -5.82 -5.39
CA LEU A 151 38.54 -6.10 -4.33
C LEU A 151 38.94 -7.59 -4.30
N ASP A 152 37.95 -8.50 -4.34
CA ASP A 152 38.21 -9.94 -4.40
C ASP A 152 39.09 -10.32 -5.62
N ARG A 153 38.79 -9.70 -6.76
CA ARG A 153 39.59 -9.93 -7.97
C ARG A 153 41.00 -9.36 -7.87
N HIS A 154 41.17 -8.20 -7.23
CA HIS A 154 42.47 -7.61 -7.02
C HIS A 154 43.32 -8.45 -6.06
N GLU A 155 42.75 -8.89 -4.96
CA GLU A 155 43.40 -9.78 -3.99
C GLU A 155 43.86 -11.10 -4.65
N LYS A 156 43.00 -11.73 -5.43
CA LYS A 156 43.38 -12.95 -6.18
C LYS A 156 44.56 -12.73 -7.12
N HIS A 157 44.60 -11.57 -7.77
CA HIS A 157 45.73 -11.25 -8.66
C HIS A 157 47.05 -10.99 -7.87
N GLU A 158 46.97 -10.40 -6.70
CA GLU A 158 48.12 -10.21 -5.80
C GLU A 158 48.61 -11.54 -5.28
N ASP A 159 47.74 -12.39 -4.80
CA ASP A 159 48.08 -13.76 -4.34
C ASP A 159 48.75 -14.58 -5.42
N GLU A 160 48.27 -14.53 -6.68
CA GLU A 160 48.92 -15.22 -7.79
C GLU A 160 50.30 -14.67 -8.08
N ARG A 161 50.50 -13.35 -7.96
CA ARG A 161 51.84 -12.74 -8.15
C ARG A 161 52.81 -13.16 -7.04
N GLU A 162 52.34 -13.19 -5.78
CA GLU A 162 53.16 -13.65 -4.67
C GLU A 162 53.51 -15.12 -4.78
N ARG A 163 52.56 -15.97 -5.14
CA ARG A 163 52.84 -17.40 -5.42
C ARG A 163 53.89 -17.58 -6.49
N ARG A 164 53.83 -16.83 -7.60
CA ARG A 164 54.83 -16.88 -8.65
C ARG A 164 56.22 -16.44 -8.17
N ARG A 165 56.27 -15.41 -7.32
CA ARG A 165 57.53 -14.92 -6.68
C ARG A 165 58.10 -15.94 -5.71
N ALA A 166 57.28 -16.58 -4.89
CA ALA A 166 57.70 -17.62 -3.96
C ALA A 166 58.24 -18.84 -4.68
N VAL A 167 57.64 -19.27 -5.77
CA VAL A 167 58.15 -20.38 -6.63
C VAL A 167 59.49 -20.01 -7.26
N HIS A 168 59.73 -18.76 -7.65
CA HIS A 168 61.03 -18.32 -8.17
C HIS A 168 62.08 -18.10 -7.12
N ALA A 169 61.68 -17.86 -5.84
CA ALA A 169 62.60 -17.69 -4.70
C ALA A 169 63.09 -19.04 -4.14
N ILE A 170 62.42 -20.13 -4.44
CA ILE A 170 62.96 -21.50 -4.22
C ILE A 170 63.95 -21.77 -5.33
N ASN A 171 65.00 -21.06 -5.33
CA ASN A 171 66.04 -21.26 -6.32
C ASN A 171 67.05 -22.25 -5.84
N PHE A 172 67.33 -23.17 -6.61
CA PHE A 172 68.18 -24.33 -6.72
C PHE A 172 69.68 -24.04 -6.53
N ASP A 173 70.07 -23.14 -5.69
CA ASP A 173 71.49 -22.94 -5.34
C ASP A 173 71.89 -23.74 -4.11
N ALA A 174 71.18 -24.83 -3.83
CA ALA A 174 71.53 -25.81 -2.82
C ALA A 174 71.58 -27.23 -3.42
N LEU A 175 72.38 -27.42 -4.46
CA LEU A 175 72.91 -28.72 -4.89
C LEU A 175 74.40 -28.64 -5.07
#